data_f0b79d1b9fb96681e46d398f6b3c05d5
#
_entry.id   f0b79d1b9fb96681e46d398f6b3c05d5
#
_cell.length_a   1.000
_cell.length_b   1.000
_cell.length_c   1.000
_cell.angle_alpha   90.00
_cell.angle_beta   90.00
_cell.angle_gamma   90.00
#
_symmetry.space_group_name_H-M   'P 1'
#
loop_
_entity.id
_entity.type
_entity.pdbx_description
1 polymer ?
#
loop_
_entity_poly.entity_id
_entity_poly.type
_entity_poly.pdbx_seq_one_letter_code
_entity_poly.pdbx_strand_id
1 'polypeptide(L)'
;MVATTTQVADFARNVGGDRVRVTSLLKPNLDAHDYEPSPADVEAIARADVVLENGAGLETWLHDTITSSGFDGPLVDTSQGVRLRQVGGATDPHIWQNPSNAEVMAANIDRALAAADPADAGVFRANLAAYTKQLQALDVEVQGQIDGLANKRLVTNHDAFGYYVDRYGLQFVGSVIPSFDSTAELSGRDIRDLVAKIKATRVKAVFSETSLPPRAAETIAREAGVKVVEGENALYGDSLGPAGSDGYTYLKMVRHNTRTIVSNLSGA
;
A
#
# COMPACT_ATOMS: atom_id res chain seq x y z
N MET A 1 -20.94 -3.15 1.92
CA MET A 1 -20.03 -2.18 1.26
C MET A 1 -18.97 -2.90 0.45
N VAL A 2 -18.39 -2.22 -0.53
CA VAL A 2 -17.29 -2.70 -1.33
C VAL A 2 -16.07 -1.77 -1.11
N ALA A 3 -14.87 -2.35 -1.02
CA ALA A 3 -13.61 -1.64 -0.99
C ALA A 3 -12.74 -2.07 -2.18
N THR A 4 -12.09 -1.14 -2.86
CA THR A 4 -11.29 -1.41 -4.06
C THR A 4 -10.03 -2.19 -3.73
N THR A 5 -9.31 -1.82 -2.67
CA THR A 5 -8.04 -2.42 -2.27
C THR A 5 -8.16 -3.21 -0.96
N THR A 6 -7.19 -4.07 -0.73
CA THR A 6 -7.11 -4.88 0.49
C THR A 6 -6.87 -4.02 1.73
N GLN A 7 -6.11 -2.93 1.61
CA GLN A 7 -5.83 -1.98 2.69
C GLN A 7 -7.09 -1.22 3.10
N VAL A 8 -7.81 -0.65 2.12
CA VAL A 8 -9.09 0.03 2.37
C VAL A 8 -10.11 -0.92 2.98
N ALA A 9 -10.13 -2.18 2.52
CA ALA A 9 -10.99 -3.21 3.10
C ALA A 9 -10.63 -3.54 4.57
N ASP A 10 -9.35 -3.56 4.91
CA ASP A 10 -8.90 -3.77 6.30
C ASP A 10 -9.28 -2.58 7.18
N PHE A 11 -9.10 -1.35 6.72
CA PHE A 11 -9.55 -0.15 7.43
C PHE A 11 -11.06 -0.17 7.67
N ALA A 12 -11.84 -0.52 6.63
CA ALA A 12 -13.29 -0.62 6.73
C ALA A 12 -13.75 -1.68 7.74
N ARG A 13 -13.06 -2.84 7.82
CA ARG A 13 -13.33 -3.86 8.82
C ARG A 13 -12.99 -3.39 10.24
N ASN A 14 -11.87 -2.67 10.41
CA ASN A 14 -11.48 -2.15 11.72
C ASN A 14 -12.45 -1.08 12.24
N VAL A 15 -12.96 -0.22 11.35
CA VAL A 15 -13.92 0.85 11.71
C VAL A 15 -15.34 0.29 11.83
N GLY A 16 -15.79 -0.52 10.87
CA GLY A 16 -17.13 -1.05 10.81
C GLY A 16 -17.44 -2.16 11.83
N GLY A 17 -16.37 -2.92 12.22
CA GLY A 17 -16.53 -4.07 13.11
C GLY A 17 -17.56 -5.08 12.56
N ASP A 18 -18.33 -5.67 13.47
CA ASP A 18 -19.36 -6.67 13.14
C ASP A 18 -20.63 -6.06 12.50
N ARG A 19 -20.71 -4.73 12.41
CA ARG A 19 -21.87 -4.03 11.85
C ARG A 19 -21.82 -3.96 10.32
N VAL A 20 -20.67 -4.19 9.72
CA VAL A 20 -20.45 -3.99 8.28
C VAL A 20 -19.89 -5.24 7.62
N ARG A 21 -20.51 -5.66 6.53
CA ARG A 21 -19.93 -6.66 5.62
C ARG A 21 -19.09 -5.98 4.57
N VAL A 22 -17.80 -6.27 4.55
CA VAL A 22 -16.84 -5.67 3.61
C VAL A 22 -16.39 -6.69 2.57
N THR A 23 -16.65 -6.41 1.30
CA THR A 23 -16.11 -7.12 0.14
C THR A 23 -14.92 -6.34 -0.40
N SER A 24 -13.74 -6.99 -0.50
CA SER A 24 -12.57 -6.44 -1.19
C SER A 24 -12.58 -6.90 -2.63
N LEU A 25 -12.45 -5.97 -3.59
CA LEU A 25 -12.30 -6.30 -5.01
C LEU A 25 -10.93 -6.90 -5.24
N LEU A 26 -9.88 -6.12 -4.99
CA LEU A 26 -8.51 -6.64 -5.05
C LEU A 26 -8.31 -7.78 -4.04
N LYS A 27 -7.65 -8.84 -4.48
CA LYS A 27 -7.31 -10.00 -3.64
C LYS A 27 -5.88 -9.89 -3.12
N PRO A 28 -5.54 -10.62 -2.04
CA PRO A 28 -4.18 -10.66 -1.51
C PRO A 28 -3.13 -11.02 -2.56
N ASN A 29 -1.97 -10.37 -2.48
CA ASN A 29 -0.82 -10.53 -3.37
C ASN A 29 -1.10 -10.22 -4.86
N LEU A 30 -2.20 -9.53 -5.17
CA LEU A 30 -2.44 -9.00 -6.52
C LEU A 30 -1.97 -7.55 -6.60
N ASP A 31 -1.60 -7.17 -7.81
CA ASP A 31 -1.21 -5.84 -8.18
C ASP A 31 -2.45 -4.94 -8.35
N ALA A 32 -2.44 -3.77 -7.73
CA ALA A 32 -3.55 -2.83 -7.81
C ALA A 32 -3.59 -2.05 -9.13
N HIS A 33 -2.44 -1.90 -9.81
CA HIS A 33 -2.32 -1.19 -11.08
C HIS A 33 -2.75 -2.04 -12.28
N ASP A 34 -2.56 -3.37 -12.20
CA ASP A 34 -2.91 -4.35 -13.25
C ASP A 34 -4.24 -5.06 -12.94
N TYR A 35 -5.15 -4.38 -12.23
CA TYR A 35 -6.40 -5.00 -11.82
C TYR A 35 -7.49 -4.83 -12.89
N GLU A 36 -8.05 -5.94 -13.35
CA GLU A 36 -9.20 -5.99 -14.24
C GLU A 36 -10.44 -6.51 -13.48
N PRO A 37 -11.50 -5.69 -13.33
CA PRO A 37 -12.71 -6.09 -12.64
C PRO A 37 -13.43 -7.24 -13.34
N SER A 38 -13.77 -8.28 -12.59
CA SER A 38 -14.57 -9.40 -13.07
C SER A 38 -16.09 -9.06 -13.09
N PRO A 39 -16.93 -9.83 -13.79
CA PRO A 39 -18.38 -9.69 -13.69
C PRO A 39 -18.93 -9.81 -12.25
N ALA A 40 -18.28 -10.61 -11.40
CA ALA A 40 -18.65 -10.73 -10.00
C ALA A 40 -18.33 -9.44 -9.20
N ASP A 41 -17.28 -8.71 -9.56
CA ASP A 41 -16.95 -7.43 -8.95
C ASP A 41 -17.94 -6.35 -9.34
N VAL A 42 -18.36 -6.32 -10.62
CA VAL A 42 -19.42 -5.44 -11.12
C VAL A 42 -20.73 -5.70 -10.35
N GLU A 43 -21.10 -6.98 -10.15
CA GLU A 43 -22.28 -7.37 -9.38
C GLU A 43 -22.15 -6.98 -7.89
N ALA A 44 -20.96 -7.12 -7.31
CA ALA A 44 -20.72 -6.72 -5.92
C ALA A 44 -20.87 -5.21 -5.74
N ILE A 45 -20.35 -4.41 -6.67
CA ILE A 45 -20.51 -2.95 -6.70
C ILE A 45 -21.98 -2.58 -6.84
N ALA A 46 -22.73 -3.17 -7.78
CA ALA A 46 -24.14 -2.89 -8.02
C ALA A 46 -25.02 -3.11 -6.76
N ARG A 47 -24.62 -4.01 -5.86
CA ARG A 47 -25.32 -4.34 -4.62
C ARG A 47 -24.77 -3.65 -3.37
N ALA A 48 -23.78 -2.81 -3.51
CA ALA A 48 -23.16 -2.14 -2.38
C ALA A 48 -24.01 -0.98 -1.87
N ASP A 49 -24.02 -0.76 -0.56
CA ASP A 49 -24.57 0.46 0.04
C ASP A 49 -23.58 1.64 -0.07
N VAL A 50 -22.27 1.32 -0.07
CA VAL A 50 -21.15 2.27 -0.17
C VAL A 50 -20.00 1.60 -0.91
N VAL A 51 -19.36 2.31 -1.81
CA VAL A 51 -18.08 1.92 -2.43
C VAL A 51 -16.98 2.83 -1.89
N LEU A 52 -15.88 2.23 -1.42
CA LEU A 52 -14.70 2.90 -0.91
C LEU A 52 -13.55 2.70 -1.89
N GLU A 53 -12.93 3.77 -2.35
CA GLU A 53 -11.71 3.73 -3.14
C GLU A 53 -10.50 4.22 -2.33
N ASN A 54 -9.29 3.78 -2.71
CA ASN A 54 -8.07 4.37 -2.20
C ASN A 54 -8.01 5.86 -2.57
N GLY A 55 -8.35 6.17 -3.81
CA GLY A 55 -8.22 7.51 -4.37
C GLY A 55 -6.79 7.83 -4.81
N ALA A 56 -6.47 9.11 -4.87
CA ALA A 56 -5.18 9.61 -5.34
C ALA A 56 -4.79 9.11 -6.76
N GLY A 57 -5.75 8.63 -7.54
CA GLY A 57 -5.57 8.17 -8.93
C GLY A 57 -5.08 6.72 -9.07
N LEU A 58 -5.17 5.90 -8.02
CA LEU A 58 -4.77 4.48 -8.08
C LEU A 58 -5.68 3.67 -9.01
N GLU A 59 -6.99 3.80 -8.83
CA GLU A 59 -8.01 2.96 -9.50
C GLU A 59 -8.45 3.57 -10.83
N THR A 60 -7.61 3.50 -11.84
CA THR A 60 -7.93 4.05 -13.19
C THR A 60 -9.13 3.37 -13.85
N TRP A 61 -9.39 2.11 -13.48
CA TRP A 61 -10.47 1.26 -13.97
C TRP A 61 -11.83 1.50 -13.30
N LEU A 62 -11.87 2.16 -12.14
CA LEU A 62 -13.05 2.18 -11.26
C LEU A 62 -14.24 2.93 -11.87
N HIS A 63 -13.99 4.06 -12.52
CA HIS A 63 -15.06 4.89 -13.11
C HIS A 63 -15.91 4.12 -14.12
N ASP A 64 -15.26 3.38 -15.02
CA ASP A 64 -15.95 2.58 -16.02
C ASP A 64 -16.70 1.39 -15.39
N THR A 65 -16.14 0.82 -14.33
CA THR A 65 -16.76 -0.27 -13.56
C THR A 65 -18.00 0.21 -12.82
N ILE A 66 -17.97 1.36 -12.17
CA ILE A 66 -19.13 2.00 -11.51
C ILE A 66 -20.24 2.24 -12.53
N THR A 67 -19.88 2.84 -13.69
CA THR A 67 -20.84 3.10 -14.76
C THR A 67 -21.48 1.80 -15.27
N SER A 68 -20.68 0.76 -15.49
CA SER A 68 -21.14 -0.53 -15.99
C SER A 68 -22.01 -1.28 -14.97
N SER A 69 -21.80 -1.06 -13.67
CA SER A 69 -22.56 -1.72 -12.60
C SER A 69 -23.93 -1.09 -12.39
N GLY A 70 -24.16 0.15 -12.84
CA GLY A 70 -25.35 0.92 -12.55
C GLY A 70 -25.45 1.36 -11.08
N PHE A 71 -24.33 1.35 -10.35
CA PHE A 71 -24.28 1.82 -8.97
C PHE A 71 -24.50 3.33 -8.91
N ASP A 72 -25.47 3.75 -8.10
CA ASP A 72 -25.86 5.15 -7.88
C ASP A 72 -25.68 5.61 -6.43
N GLY A 73 -25.10 4.76 -5.60
CA GLY A 73 -24.79 5.03 -4.21
C GLY A 73 -23.51 5.89 -4.02
N PRO A 74 -23.12 6.14 -2.77
CA PRO A 74 -21.93 6.93 -2.47
C PRO A 74 -20.62 6.20 -2.82
N LEU A 75 -19.83 6.83 -3.69
CA LEU A 75 -18.43 6.52 -3.93
C LEU A 75 -17.58 7.44 -3.07
N VAL A 76 -16.75 6.87 -2.20
CA VAL A 76 -15.98 7.58 -1.19
C VAL A 76 -14.48 7.46 -1.48
N ASP A 77 -13.88 8.58 -1.85
CA ASP A 77 -12.43 8.72 -1.96
C ASP A 77 -11.81 8.83 -0.56
N THR A 78 -11.09 7.77 -0.14
CA THR A 78 -10.49 7.73 1.19
C THR A 78 -9.24 8.59 1.31
N SER A 79 -8.67 9.07 0.21
CA SER A 79 -7.51 9.98 0.19
C SER A 79 -7.83 11.42 0.56
N GLN A 80 -9.09 11.79 0.68
CA GLN A 80 -9.47 13.17 0.96
C GLN A 80 -8.84 13.69 2.25
N GLY A 81 -8.12 14.82 2.16
CA GLY A 81 -7.39 15.41 3.26
C GLY A 81 -5.98 14.87 3.50
N VAL A 82 -5.58 13.84 2.76
CA VAL A 82 -4.18 13.38 2.72
C VAL A 82 -3.35 14.39 1.92
N ARG A 83 -2.16 14.74 2.44
CA ARG A 83 -1.20 15.54 1.68
C ARG A 83 -0.55 14.66 0.62
N LEU A 84 -0.98 14.82 -0.63
CA LEU A 84 -0.48 14.00 -1.74
C LEU A 84 0.95 14.36 -2.12
N ARG A 85 1.78 13.33 -2.30
CA ARG A 85 3.16 13.40 -2.79
C ARG A 85 3.14 13.53 -4.32
N GLN A 86 3.94 14.46 -4.84
CA GLN A 86 4.08 14.69 -6.27
C GLN A 86 5.54 14.47 -6.69
N VAL A 87 5.77 13.71 -7.73
CA VAL A 87 7.12 13.50 -8.31
C VAL A 87 7.02 13.55 -9.83
N GLY A 88 7.80 14.43 -10.44
CA GLY A 88 7.82 14.57 -11.90
C GLY A 88 6.47 14.99 -12.52
N GLY A 89 5.58 15.57 -11.73
CA GLY A 89 4.22 15.96 -12.16
C GLY A 89 3.18 14.85 -12.00
N ALA A 90 3.56 13.65 -11.58
CA ALA A 90 2.65 12.56 -11.27
C ALA A 90 2.35 12.49 -9.77
N THR A 91 1.11 12.13 -9.42
CA THR A 91 0.71 11.88 -8.03
C THR A 91 1.09 10.46 -7.62
N ASP A 92 1.74 10.33 -6.47
CA ASP A 92 2.02 9.05 -5.85
C ASP A 92 0.74 8.52 -5.17
N PRO A 93 0.14 7.40 -5.64
CA PRO A 93 -1.12 6.89 -5.10
C PRO A 93 -0.95 6.03 -3.84
N HIS A 94 0.29 5.66 -3.46
CA HIS A 94 0.59 4.69 -2.39
C HIS A 94 0.49 5.31 -0.99
N ILE A 95 -0.59 6.04 -0.74
CA ILE A 95 -0.80 6.85 0.47
C ILE A 95 -0.79 6.03 1.76
N TRP A 96 -1.23 4.76 1.70
CA TRP A 96 -1.28 3.84 2.84
C TRP A 96 0.09 3.48 3.42
N GLN A 97 1.17 3.73 2.70
CA GLN A 97 2.53 3.44 3.18
C GLN A 97 2.96 4.32 4.36
N ASN A 98 2.16 5.34 4.70
CA ASN A 98 2.33 6.15 5.91
C ASN A 98 1.15 5.91 6.88
N PRO A 99 1.38 5.38 8.10
CA PRO A 99 0.32 5.17 9.09
C PRO A 99 -0.49 6.43 9.44
N SER A 100 0.11 7.62 9.38
CA SER A 100 -0.65 8.87 9.59
C SER A 100 -1.66 9.14 8.47
N ASN A 101 -1.39 8.73 7.23
CA ASN A 101 -2.36 8.78 6.15
C ASN A 101 -3.47 7.75 6.36
N ALA A 102 -3.12 6.54 6.86
CA ALA A 102 -4.11 5.51 7.19
C ALA A 102 -5.11 5.99 8.27
N GLU A 103 -4.68 6.85 9.21
CA GLU A 103 -5.60 7.51 10.16
C GLU A 103 -6.63 8.38 9.44
N VAL A 104 -6.18 9.19 8.46
CA VAL A 104 -7.08 10.03 7.65
C VAL A 104 -8.04 9.19 6.83
N MET A 105 -7.55 8.14 6.17
CA MET A 105 -8.35 7.19 5.40
C MET A 105 -9.42 6.52 6.26
N ALA A 106 -9.04 6.02 7.44
CA ALA A 106 -9.98 5.41 8.39
C ALA A 106 -11.04 6.40 8.89
N ALA A 107 -10.67 7.68 9.09
CA ALA A 107 -11.63 8.72 9.48
C ALA A 107 -12.60 9.06 8.34
N ASN A 108 -12.17 9.01 7.07
CA ASN A 108 -13.06 9.16 5.91
C ASN A 108 -14.08 8.00 5.85
N ILE A 109 -13.61 6.78 6.13
CA ILE A 109 -14.46 5.59 6.20
C ILE A 109 -15.49 5.71 7.33
N ASP A 110 -15.10 6.15 8.54
CA ASP A 110 -16.03 6.40 9.65
C ASP A 110 -17.16 7.35 9.26
N ARG A 111 -16.82 8.46 8.59
CA ARG A 111 -17.83 9.42 8.11
C ARG A 111 -18.79 8.79 7.11
N ALA A 112 -18.29 7.98 6.19
CA ALA A 112 -19.11 7.29 5.19
C ALA A 112 -20.05 6.27 5.86
N LEU A 113 -19.54 5.49 6.82
CA LEU A 113 -20.33 4.53 7.58
C LEU A 113 -21.41 5.21 8.43
N ALA A 114 -21.04 6.27 9.14
CA ALA A 114 -22.00 7.03 9.98
C ALA A 114 -23.10 7.71 9.13
N ALA A 115 -22.82 8.07 7.89
CA ALA A 115 -23.83 8.60 6.97
C ALA A 115 -24.74 7.49 6.43
N ALA A 116 -24.21 6.31 6.14
CA ALA A 116 -24.98 5.17 5.64
C ALA A 116 -25.81 4.49 6.74
N ASP A 117 -25.29 4.43 7.97
CA ASP A 117 -25.96 3.88 9.14
C ASP A 117 -25.78 4.78 10.37
N PRO A 118 -26.64 5.80 10.52
CA PRO A 118 -26.59 6.71 11.65
C PRO A 118 -26.87 6.06 13.00
N ALA A 119 -27.56 4.91 13.02
CA ALA A 119 -27.91 4.20 14.26
C ALA A 119 -26.64 3.60 14.91
N ASP A 120 -25.71 3.11 14.11
CA ASP A 120 -24.43 2.53 14.57
C ASP A 120 -23.25 3.53 14.55
N ALA A 121 -23.48 4.82 14.27
CA ALA A 121 -22.42 5.85 14.20
C ALA A 121 -21.56 5.96 15.48
N GLY A 122 -22.15 5.70 16.65
CA GLY A 122 -21.43 5.66 17.92
C GLY A 122 -20.44 4.50 18.01
N VAL A 123 -20.81 3.34 17.44
CA VAL A 123 -19.94 2.14 17.38
C VAL A 123 -18.76 2.40 16.45
N PHE A 124 -19.02 2.93 15.26
CA PHE A 124 -17.98 3.23 14.27
C PHE A 124 -16.94 4.22 14.83
N ARG A 125 -17.40 5.28 15.48
CA ARG A 125 -16.51 6.27 16.13
C ARG A 125 -15.67 5.66 17.25
N ALA A 126 -16.23 4.76 18.06
CA ALA A 126 -15.49 4.07 19.11
C ALA A 126 -14.42 3.14 18.52
N ASN A 127 -14.75 2.41 17.47
CA ASN A 127 -13.83 1.54 16.74
C ASN A 127 -12.71 2.36 16.07
N LEU A 128 -13.05 3.47 15.40
CA LEU A 128 -12.07 4.40 14.83
C LEU A 128 -11.08 4.87 15.89
N ALA A 129 -11.57 5.31 17.06
CA ALA A 129 -10.71 5.79 18.15
C ALA A 129 -9.76 4.70 18.66
N ALA A 130 -10.22 3.45 18.74
CA ALA A 130 -9.40 2.31 19.12
C ALA A 130 -8.34 1.99 18.05
N TYR A 131 -8.73 2.01 16.76
CA TYR A 131 -7.82 1.73 15.65
C TYR A 131 -6.78 2.84 15.46
N THR A 132 -7.17 4.10 15.59
CA THR A 132 -6.24 5.25 15.57
C THR A 132 -5.12 5.11 16.60
N LYS A 133 -5.44 4.67 17.82
CA LYS A 133 -4.39 4.40 18.84
C LYS A 133 -3.41 3.30 18.39
N GLN A 134 -3.89 2.29 17.69
CA GLN A 134 -3.03 1.22 17.17
C GLN A 134 -2.13 1.72 16.02
N LEU A 135 -2.67 2.57 15.13
CA LEU A 135 -1.90 3.20 14.05
C LEU A 135 -0.80 4.12 14.62
N GLN A 136 -1.12 4.94 15.61
CA GLN A 136 -0.15 5.81 16.28
C GLN A 136 0.94 5.01 17.01
N ALA A 137 0.57 3.94 17.69
CA ALA A 137 1.55 3.05 18.33
C ALA A 137 2.47 2.37 17.30
N LEU A 138 1.91 1.94 16.17
CA LEU A 138 2.67 1.39 15.05
C LEU A 138 3.64 2.41 14.46
N ASP A 139 3.20 3.64 14.26
CA ASP A 139 4.03 4.72 13.71
C ASP A 139 5.26 5.00 14.60
N VAL A 140 5.06 5.07 15.92
CA VAL A 140 6.15 5.22 16.89
C VAL A 140 7.08 3.99 16.90
N GLU A 141 6.53 2.79 16.82
CA GLU A 141 7.29 1.53 16.75
C GLU A 141 8.22 1.52 15.54
N VAL A 142 7.68 1.85 14.36
CA VAL A 142 8.43 1.90 13.09
C VAL A 142 9.53 2.95 13.15
N GLN A 143 9.21 4.17 13.62
CA GLN A 143 10.20 5.24 13.75
C GLN A 143 11.38 4.80 14.61
N GLY A 144 11.11 4.18 15.78
CA GLY A 144 12.16 3.70 16.67
C GLY A 144 13.07 2.64 16.04
N GLN A 145 12.52 1.75 15.22
CA GLN A 145 13.30 0.74 14.52
C GLN A 145 14.16 1.33 13.40
N ILE A 146 13.62 2.28 12.63
CA ILE A 146 14.34 2.94 11.52
C ILE A 146 15.42 3.89 12.04
N ASP A 147 15.20 4.57 13.16
CA ASP A 147 16.19 5.48 13.75
C ASP A 147 17.49 4.77 14.14
N GLY A 148 17.40 3.50 14.52
CA GLY A 148 18.56 2.66 14.82
C GLY A 148 19.42 2.25 13.62
N LEU A 149 19.00 2.53 12.39
CA LEU A 149 19.72 2.15 11.18
C LEU A 149 20.88 3.12 10.87
N ALA A 150 22.09 2.58 10.73
CA ALA A 150 23.25 3.31 10.21
C ALA A 150 23.17 3.51 8.69
N ASN A 151 22.56 2.57 7.97
CA ASN A 151 22.33 2.65 6.53
C ASN A 151 20.82 2.70 6.25
N LYS A 152 20.36 3.83 5.73
CA LYS A 152 18.92 4.07 5.44
C LYS A 152 18.59 4.04 3.94
N ARG A 153 19.46 3.44 3.11
CA ARG A 153 19.33 3.43 1.65
C ARG A 153 18.43 2.29 1.19
N LEU A 154 17.34 2.64 0.52
CA LEU A 154 16.32 1.70 0.07
C LEU A 154 16.28 1.63 -1.46
N VAL A 155 16.20 0.40 -1.99
CA VAL A 155 15.87 0.09 -3.39
C VAL A 155 14.72 -0.91 -3.39
N THR A 156 13.61 -0.57 -4.03
CA THR A 156 12.38 -1.37 -4.08
C THR A 156 12.11 -1.93 -5.47
N ASN A 157 11.09 -2.76 -5.62
CA ASN A 157 10.72 -3.31 -6.92
C ASN A 157 10.05 -2.24 -7.81
N HIS A 158 9.05 -1.51 -7.30
CA HIS A 158 8.55 -0.29 -7.96
C HIS A 158 8.52 0.89 -6.97
N ASP A 159 8.16 2.10 -7.43
CA ASP A 159 8.19 3.32 -6.61
C ASP A 159 6.91 3.45 -5.75
N ALA A 160 6.67 2.46 -4.87
CA ALA A 160 5.50 2.43 -3.98
C ALA A 160 5.77 2.95 -2.57
N PHE A 161 7.03 3.08 -2.16
CA PHE A 161 7.38 3.34 -0.77
C PHE A 161 7.68 4.82 -0.47
N GLY A 162 7.30 5.74 -1.36
CA GLY A 162 7.63 7.16 -1.24
C GLY A 162 7.13 7.78 0.07
N TYR A 163 5.90 7.53 0.47
CA TYR A 163 5.35 8.03 1.75
C TYR A 163 6.02 7.41 2.99
N TYR A 164 6.42 6.13 2.91
CA TYR A 164 7.18 5.47 3.97
C TYR A 164 8.58 6.07 4.12
N VAL A 165 9.26 6.27 3.00
CA VAL A 165 10.59 6.91 2.92
C VAL A 165 10.55 8.31 3.54
N ASP A 166 9.60 9.14 3.12
CA ASP A 166 9.45 10.52 3.59
C ASP A 166 9.09 10.56 5.07
N ARG A 167 8.22 9.65 5.55
CA ARG A 167 7.79 9.60 6.94
C ARG A 167 8.91 9.24 7.90
N TYR A 168 9.76 8.27 7.55
CA TYR A 168 10.75 7.70 8.46
C TYR A 168 12.20 8.11 8.16
N GLY A 169 12.40 9.01 7.21
CA GLY A 169 13.72 9.55 6.89
C GLY A 169 14.67 8.53 6.27
N LEU A 170 14.13 7.60 5.47
CA LEU A 170 14.95 6.74 4.63
C LEU A 170 15.47 7.52 3.40
N GLN A 171 16.44 6.93 2.70
CA GLN A 171 16.99 7.47 1.46
C GLN A 171 16.58 6.58 0.29
N PHE A 172 15.64 7.04 -0.51
CA PHE A 172 15.27 6.34 -1.73
C PHE A 172 16.39 6.47 -2.77
N VAL A 173 16.97 5.35 -3.17
CA VAL A 173 18.03 5.29 -4.18
C VAL A 173 17.42 5.07 -5.57
N GLY A 174 16.34 4.32 -5.64
CA GLY A 174 15.58 4.02 -6.84
C GLY A 174 14.75 2.76 -6.68
N SER A 175 14.02 2.44 -7.73
CA SER A 175 13.23 1.22 -7.87
C SER A 175 13.62 0.50 -9.15
N VAL A 176 13.35 -0.81 -9.20
CA VAL A 176 13.56 -1.63 -10.40
C VAL A 176 12.72 -1.07 -11.54
N ILE A 177 11.42 -0.85 -11.30
CA ILE A 177 10.50 -0.15 -12.19
C ILE A 177 10.45 1.31 -11.70
N PRO A 178 11.03 2.28 -12.43
CA PRO A 178 11.12 3.67 -11.98
C PRO A 178 9.81 4.44 -12.24
N SER A 179 8.70 3.90 -11.75
CA SER A 179 7.34 4.42 -11.93
C SER A 179 6.50 4.10 -10.70
N PHE A 180 5.49 4.94 -10.43
CA PHE A 180 4.39 4.60 -9.52
C PHE A 180 3.49 3.50 -10.08
N ASP A 181 3.38 3.41 -11.39
CA ASP A 181 2.66 2.35 -12.08
C ASP A 181 3.61 1.17 -12.29
N SER A 182 3.30 0.04 -11.67
CA SER A 182 4.09 -1.20 -11.74
C SER A 182 4.06 -1.86 -13.13
N THR A 183 3.09 -1.49 -13.98
CA THR A 183 2.96 -2.00 -15.35
C THR A 183 3.89 -1.29 -16.33
N ALA A 184 4.60 -0.23 -15.89
CA ALA A 184 5.50 0.53 -16.73
C ALA A 184 6.66 -0.33 -17.26
N GLU A 185 7.00 -0.13 -18.53
CA GLU A 185 8.08 -0.88 -19.18
C GLU A 185 9.46 -0.53 -18.61
N LEU A 186 10.25 -1.57 -18.31
CA LEU A 186 11.62 -1.45 -17.85
C LEU A 186 12.60 -1.47 -19.02
N SER A 187 13.29 -0.37 -19.25
CA SER A 187 14.30 -0.30 -20.31
C SER A 187 15.67 -0.81 -19.85
N GLY A 188 16.49 -1.26 -20.81
CA GLY A 188 17.88 -1.63 -20.51
C GLY A 188 18.74 -0.45 -19.97
N ARG A 189 18.32 0.79 -20.22
CA ARG A 189 18.95 1.98 -19.63
C ARG A 189 18.62 2.09 -18.14
N ASP A 190 17.38 1.91 -17.76
CA ASP A 190 16.93 1.98 -16.35
C ASP A 190 17.68 0.95 -15.50
N ILE A 191 17.85 -0.28 -16.03
CA ILE A 191 18.63 -1.34 -15.38
C ILE A 191 20.08 -0.86 -15.13
N ARG A 192 20.77 -0.38 -16.17
CA ARG A 192 22.17 0.07 -16.02
C ARG A 192 22.31 1.25 -15.07
N ASP A 193 21.40 2.21 -15.14
CA ASP A 193 21.43 3.41 -14.30
C ASP A 193 21.18 3.04 -12.83
N LEU A 194 20.24 2.12 -12.55
CA LEU A 194 19.98 1.64 -11.19
C LEU A 194 21.17 0.82 -10.65
N VAL A 195 21.74 -0.09 -11.44
CA VAL A 195 22.94 -0.85 -11.04
C VAL A 195 24.09 0.09 -10.69
N ALA A 196 24.31 1.13 -11.49
CA ALA A 196 25.34 2.14 -11.21
C ALA A 196 25.07 2.89 -9.90
N LYS A 197 23.82 3.30 -9.65
CA LYS A 197 23.41 3.96 -8.40
C LYS A 197 23.62 3.06 -7.18
N ILE A 198 23.22 1.78 -7.26
CA ILE A 198 23.38 0.81 -6.17
C ILE A 198 24.86 0.69 -5.80
N LYS A 199 25.75 0.51 -6.80
CA LYS A 199 27.20 0.41 -6.58
C LYS A 199 27.79 1.68 -5.96
N ALA A 200 27.41 2.85 -6.48
CA ALA A 200 27.91 4.14 -6.01
C ALA A 200 27.46 4.48 -4.58
N THR A 201 26.23 4.10 -4.21
CA THR A 201 25.65 4.44 -2.92
C THR A 201 25.80 3.35 -1.85
N ARG A 202 26.43 2.22 -2.17
CA ARG A 202 26.65 1.09 -1.25
C ARG A 202 25.32 0.59 -0.63
N VAL A 203 24.27 0.48 -1.44
CA VAL A 203 23.03 -0.20 -1.08
C VAL A 203 23.36 -1.65 -0.74
N LYS A 204 22.69 -2.23 0.26
CA LYS A 204 22.97 -3.59 0.71
C LYS A 204 22.05 -4.65 0.08
N ALA A 205 20.84 -4.24 -0.31
CA ALA A 205 19.81 -5.16 -0.83
C ALA A 205 18.87 -4.45 -1.80
N VAL A 206 18.33 -5.21 -2.75
CA VAL A 206 17.16 -4.87 -3.55
C VAL A 206 15.97 -5.63 -2.97
N PHE A 207 14.89 -4.93 -2.67
CA PHE A 207 13.70 -5.54 -2.09
C PHE A 207 12.67 -5.82 -3.18
N SER A 208 12.29 -7.10 -3.34
CA SER A 208 11.15 -7.48 -4.18
C SER A 208 9.82 -7.28 -3.45
N GLU A 209 8.72 -7.44 -4.17
CA GLU A 209 7.37 -7.28 -3.66
C GLU A 209 6.53 -8.52 -3.90
N THR A 210 5.53 -8.76 -3.02
CA THR A 210 4.70 -9.95 -3.07
C THR A 210 3.74 -9.98 -4.26
N SER A 211 3.39 -8.80 -4.79
CA SER A 211 2.48 -8.61 -5.93
C SER A 211 3.19 -8.64 -7.30
N LEU A 212 4.54 -8.61 -7.33
CA LEU A 212 5.32 -8.49 -8.56
C LEU A 212 6.31 -9.64 -8.75
N PRO A 213 6.57 -10.06 -10.01
CA PRO A 213 7.60 -11.07 -10.28
C PRO A 213 9.00 -10.60 -9.86
N PRO A 214 9.80 -11.40 -9.13
CA PRO A 214 11.11 -10.96 -8.61
C PRO A 214 12.24 -10.93 -9.66
N ARG A 215 12.05 -11.46 -10.86
CA ARG A 215 13.11 -11.69 -11.87
C ARG A 215 13.93 -10.43 -12.19
N ALA A 216 13.28 -9.28 -12.31
CA ALA A 216 13.99 -8.03 -12.62
C ALA A 216 14.84 -7.58 -11.43
N ALA A 217 14.31 -7.68 -10.21
CA ALA A 217 15.03 -7.39 -8.96
C ALA A 217 16.23 -8.33 -8.78
N GLU A 218 16.07 -9.64 -9.03
CA GLU A 218 17.14 -10.64 -9.01
C GLU A 218 18.27 -10.29 -9.99
N THR A 219 17.91 -9.88 -11.21
CA THR A 219 18.88 -9.51 -12.24
C THR A 219 19.69 -8.27 -11.82
N ILE A 220 19.03 -7.23 -11.36
CA ILE A 220 19.68 -6.00 -10.90
C ILE A 220 20.55 -6.26 -9.67
N ALA A 221 20.07 -7.03 -8.70
CA ALA A 221 20.83 -7.39 -7.50
C ALA A 221 22.11 -8.16 -7.87
N ARG A 222 22.01 -9.14 -8.77
CA ARG A 222 23.15 -9.93 -9.26
C ARG A 222 24.18 -9.05 -9.98
N GLU A 223 23.74 -8.14 -10.87
CA GLU A 223 24.64 -7.23 -11.61
C GLU A 223 25.29 -6.18 -10.71
N ALA A 224 24.57 -5.75 -9.68
CA ALA A 224 25.07 -4.81 -8.70
C ALA A 224 25.96 -5.46 -7.63
N GLY A 225 25.94 -6.78 -7.47
CA GLY A 225 26.69 -7.51 -6.46
C GLY A 225 26.12 -7.36 -5.05
N VAL A 226 24.79 -7.22 -4.95
CA VAL A 226 24.04 -7.13 -3.69
C VAL A 226 23.02 -8.26 -3.60
N LYS A 227 22.42 -8.47 -2.42
CA LYS A 227 21.37 -9.48 -2.28
C LYS A 227 20.02 -8.98 -2.79
N VAL A 228 19.18 -9.90 -3.24
CA VAL A 228 17.75 -9.69 -3.40
C VAL A 228 17.04 -10.18 -2.14
N VAL A 229 16.02 -9.45 -1.68
CA VAL A 229 15.13 -9.82 -0.59
C VAL A 229 13.79 -10.18 -1.22
N GLU A 230 13.43 -11.46 -1.16
CA GLU A 230 12.29 -12.04 -1.91
C GLU A 230 11.61 -13.17 -1.13
N GLY A 231 10.61 -13.82 -1.76
CA GLY A 231 9.87 -14.93 -1.17
C GLY A 231 9.08 -14.49 0.05
N GLU A 232 9.21 -15.21 1.15
CA GLU A 232 8.53 -14.89 2.42
C GLU A 232 8.98 -13.57 3.05
N ASN A 233 10.14 -13.06 2.62
CA ASN A 233 10.67 -11.77 3.03
C ASN A 233 10.41 -10.65 2.02
N ALA A 234 9.66 -10.89 0.94
CA ALA A 234 9.25 -9.83 0.02
C ALA A 234 8.41 -8.78 0.74
N LEU A 235 8.50 -7.52 0.29
CA LEU A 235 7.69 -6.45 0.85
C LEU A 235 6.24 -6.53 0.33
N TYR A 236 5.30 -6.15 1.15
CA TYR A 236 3.93 -5.91 0.71
C TYR A 236 3.84 -4.45 0.21
N GLY A 237 3.76 -4.28 -1.11
CA GLY A 237 3.59 -2.98 -1.76
C GLY A 237 2.10 -2.65 -1.90
N ASP A 238 1.44 -3.21 -2.93
CA ASP A 238 0.11 -2.81 -3.38
C ASP A 238 -1.05 -3.56 -2.74
N SER A 239 -0.79 -4.68 -2.10
CA SER A 239 -1.83 -5.46 -1.44
C SER A 239 -1.36 -6.08 -0.14
N LEU A 240 -2.33 -6.39 0.72
CA LEU A 240 -2.09 -7.21 1.91
C LEU A 240 -1.87 -8.67 1.51
N GLY A 241 -1.29 -9.44 2.42
CA GLY A 241 -1.10 -10.87 2.26
C GLY A 241 -2.34 -11.70 2.56
N PRO A 242 -2.35 -13.00 2.19
CA PRO A 242 -3.45 -13.91 2.48
C PRO A 242 -3.59 -14.18 3.99
N ALA A 243 -4.74 -14.73 4.36
CA ALA A 243 -5.03 -15.11 5.75
C ALA A 243 -3.92 -16.00 6.32
N GLY A 244 -3.46 -15.66 7.51
CA GLY A 244 -2.37 -16.37 8.20
C GLY A 244 -0.97 -15.88 7.86
N SER A 245 -0.78 -15.05 6.83
CA SER A 245 0.52 -14.45 6.52
C SER A 245 0.89 -13.31 7.48
N ASP A 246 2.18 -12.94 7.46
CA ASP A 246 2.70 -11.80 8.20
C ASP A 246 2.20 -10.44 7.67
N GLY A 247 1.60 -10.39 6.48
CA GLY A 247 1.00 -9.20 5.87
C GLY A 247 -0.52 -9.20 5.82
N TYR A 248 -1.22 -10.11 6.52
CA TYR A 248 -2.67 -10.28 6.42
C TYR A 248 -3.51 -9.06 6.82
N THR A 249 -3.05 -8.23 7.75
CA THR A 249 -3.69 -6.96 8.12
C THR A 249 -2.74 -5.80 7.88
N TYR A 250 -3.25 -4.58 7.77
CA TYR A 250 -2.44 -3.40 7.59
C TYR A 250 -1.33 -3.26 8.66
N LEU A 251 -1.68 -3.41 9.93
CA LEU A 251 -0.71 -3.33 11.03
C LEU A 251 0.39 -4.39 10.92
N LYS A 252 0.03 -5.61 10.52
CA LYS A 252 1.00 -6.70 10.30
C LYS A 252 1.88 -6.43 9.08
N MET A 253 1.27 -5.95 7.98
CA MET A 253 1.98 -5.58 6.75
C MET A 253 3.09 -4.56 7.05
N VAL A 254 2.78 -3.47 7.72
CA VAL A 254 3.76 -2.42 8.04
C VAL A 254 4.86 -2.96 8.94
N ARG A 255 4.53 -3.78 9.96
CA ARG A 255 5.53 -4.44 10.81
C ARG A 255 6.42 -5.40 10.04
N HIS A 256 5.85 -6.21 9.16
CA HIS A 256 6.61 -7.11 8.29
C HIS A 256 7.58 -6.33 7.41
N ASN A 257 7.10 -5.32 6.69
CA ASN A 257 7.93 -4.48 5.83
C ASN A 257 9.07 -3.83 6.63
N THR A 258 8.75 -3.23 7.77
CA THR A 258 9.75 -2.59 8.65
C THR A 258 10.80 -3.59 9.13
N ARG A 259 10.39 -4.74 9.68
CA ARG A 259 11.30 -5.78 10.15
C ARG A 259 12.20 -6.28 9.02
N THR A 260 11.63 -6.51 7.84
CA THR A 260 12.38 -6.94 6.66
C THR A 260 13.39 -5.88 6.23
N ILE A 261 13.00 -4.62 6.13
CA ILE A 261 13.91 -3.51 5.78
C ILE A 261 15.03 -3.41 6.83
N VAL A 262 14.69 -3.34 8.11
CA VAL A 262 15.66 -3.18 9.20
C VAL A 262 16.66 -4.34 9.23
N SER A 263 16.20 -5.59 9.19
CA SER A 263 17.09 -6.75 9.25
C SER A 263 18.05 -6.84 8.06
N ASN A 264 17.66 -6.32 6.90
CA ASN A 264 18.48 -6.37 5.70
C ASN A 264 19.37 -5.13 5.49
N LEU A 265 19.09 -4.03 6.17
CA LEU A 265 19.93 -2.83 6.15
C LEU A 265 20.89 -2.73 7.35
N SER A 266 20.58 -3.39 8.48
CA SER A 266 21.43 -3.41 9.69
C SER A 266 22.68 -4.27 9.55
N GLY A 267 22.77 -5.19 8.61
CA GLY A 267 23.91 -6.09 8.45
C GLY A 267 25.25 -5.35 8.23
N ALA A 268 26.29 -5.82 8.89
CA ALA A 268 27.68 -5.32 8.84
C ALA A 268 28.27 -5.27 7.42
#